data_0096dab1d01b02372836da599b118faf
#
_entry.id   0096dab1d01b02372836da599b118faf
#
_cell.length_a   1.000
_cell.length_b   1.000
_cell.length_c   1.000
_cell.angle_alpha   90.00
_cell.angle_beta   90.00
_cell.angle_gamma   90.00
#
_symmetry.space_group_name_H-M   'P 1'
#
loop_
_entity.id
_entity.type
_entity.pdbx_description
1 polymer ?
#
loop_
_entity_poly.entity_id
_entity_poly.type
_entity_poly.pdbx_seq_one_letter_code
_entity_poly.pdbx_strand_id
1 'polypeptide(L)'
;AMIKTSRLETGVISLEQKQQPVYDTLAAALGGILLNAEKKQIDVQVECPEHLDARHDRKWTSEALFNILDNAVKYTPAGGQIHVSVEGWEMYVKIDIADTGIGISEQHQGTIFKRFYREDAVHDVDGIGIGLYLAREIVTLQGGYIWVVSEVGKGSTFSVFLLRK
;
A
#
# COMPACT_ATOMS: atom_id res chain seq x y z
N ALA A 1 -1.56 2.38 -15.27
CA ALA A 1 -0.58 1.61 -14.50
C ALA A 1 0.62 1.17 -15.33
N MET A 2 0.40 0.63 -16.53
CA MET A 2 1.52 0.21 -17.40
C MET A 2 2.41 1.36 -17.81
N ILE A 3 1.83 2.51 -18.15
CA ILE A 3 2.60 3.70 -18.52
C ILE A 3 3.43 4.19 -17.32
N LYS A 4 2.83 4.25 -16.14
CA LYS A 4 3.53 4.68 -14.92
C LYS A 4 4.67 3.74 -14.58
N THR A 5 4.45 2.44 -14.63
CA THR A 5 5.47 1.44 -14.35
C THR A 5 6.63 1.56 -15.33
N SER A 6 6.32 1.69 -16.63
CA SER A 6 7.34 1.83 -17.66
C SER A 6 8.21 3.07 -17.42
N ARG A 7 7.60 4.19 -17.05
CA ARG A 7 8.36 5.42 -16.76
C ARG A 7 9.28 5.26 -15.56
N LEU A 8 8.82 4.59 -14.51
CA LEU A 8 9.66 4.33 -13.34
C LEU A 8 10.84 3.44 -13.69
N GLU A 9 10.59 2.39 -14.47
CA GLU A 9 11.64 1.47 -14.92
C GLU A 9 12.69 2.17 -15.79
N THR A 10 12.25 3.10 -16.62
CA THR A 10 13.17 3.82 -17.53
C THR A 10 13.81 5.04 -16.87
N GLY A 11 13.41 5.37 -15.64
CA GLY A 11 13.94 6.54 -14.96
C GLY A 11 13.44 7.86 -15.51
N VAL A 12 12.38 7.85 -16.31
CA VAL A 12 11.81 9.06 -16.90
C VAL A 12 11.08 9.91 -15.86
N ILE A 13 10.50 9.27 -14.83
CA ILE A 13 9.78 9.99 -13.80
C ILE A 13 10.73 10.53 -12.75
N SER A 14 10.60 11.82 -12.51
CA SER A 14 11.34 12.51 -11.46
C SER A 14 10.40 12.72 -10.27
N LEU A 15 10.82 12.25 -9.11
CA LEU A 15 10.06 12.42 -7.88
C LEU A 15 10.35 13.77 -7.24
N GLU A 16 9.30 14.44 -6.79
CA GLU A 16 9.41 15.72 -6.08
C GLU A 16 9.16 15.48 -4.59
N GLN A 17 10.20 15.13 -3.86
CA GLN A 17 10.10 14.87 -2.43
C GLN A 17 10.10 16.17 -1.65
N LYS A 18 9.11 16.31 -0.77
CA LYS A 18 8.97 17.45 0.12
C LYS A 18 8.59 16.99 1.51
N GLN A 19 8.97 17.75 2.51
CA GLN A 19 8.50 17.54 3.86
C GLN A 19 7.03 17.99 3.92
N GLN A 20 6.11 17.05 4.16
CA GLN A 20 4.68 17.35 4.11
C GLN A 20 3.87 16.32 4.90
N PRO A 21 2.63 16.67 5.32
CA PRO A 21 1.83 15.78 6.13
C PRO A 21 1.48 14.47 5.45
N VAL A 22 1.71 13.37 6.14
CA VAL A 22 1.31 12.04 5.67
C VAL A 22 -0.22 11.93 5.63
N TYR A 23 -0.90 12.63 6.54
CA TYR A 23 -2.36 12.64 6.61
C TYR A 23 -3.02 12.95 5.27
N ASP A 24 -2.56 14.01 4.60
CA ASP A 24 -3.15 14.42 3.31
C ASP A 24 -2.88 13.40 2.21
N THR A 25 -1.71 12.82 2.21
CA THR A 25 -1.31 11.80 1.24
C THR A 25 -2.14 10.53 1.42
N LEU A 26 -2.31 10.10 2.66
CA LEU A 26 -3.11 8.93 2.99
C LEU A 26 -4.59 9.16 2.67
N ALA A 27 -5.12 10.35 2.97
CA ALA A 27 -6.50 10.69 2.68
C ALA A 27 -6.79 10.58 1.18
N ALA A 28 -5.88 11.06 0.34
CA ALA A 28 -6.03 10.97 -1.11
C ALA A 28 -6.09 9.51 -1.57
N ALA A 29 -5.23 8.66 -1.01
CA ALA A 29 -5.22 7.22 -1.33
C ALA A 29 -6.51 6.53 -0.89
N LEU A 30 -6.97 6.82 0.33
CA LEU A 30 -8.21 6.25 0.87
C LEU A 30 -9.42 6.60 0.04
N GLY A 31 -9.48 7.83 -0.47
CA GLY A 31 -10.59 8.27 -1.32
C GLY A 31 -10.84 7.36 -2.51
N GLY A 32 -9.80 6.70 -3.00
CA GLY A 32 -9.90 5.81 -4.15
C GLY A 32 -10.47 4.43 -3.85
N ILE A 33 -10.52 4.02 -2.57
CA ILE A 33 -10.95 2.65 -2.24
C ILE A 33 -12.24 2.59 -1.39
N LEU A 34 -12.69 3.70 -0.84
CA LEU A 34 -13.81 3.68 0.11
C LEU A 34 -15.11 3.15 -0.50
N LEU A 35 -15.40 3.50 -1.74
CA LEU A 35 -16.62 3.02 -2.40
C LEU A 35 -16.61 1.50 -2.57
N ASN A 36 -15.49 0.95 -3.01
CA ASN A 36 -15.37 -0.50 -3.19
C ASN A 36 -15.39 -1.24 -1.85
N ALA A 37 -14.79 -0.66 -0.83
CA ALA A 37 -14.85 -1.22 0.52
C ALA A 37 -16.28 -1.25 1.04
N GLU A 38 -17.03 -0.16 0.83
CA GLU A 38 -18.43 -0.09 1.23
C GLU A 38 -19.27 -1.16 0.52
N LYS A 39 -19.07 -1.34 -0.77
CA LYS A 39 -19.79 -2.37 -1.55
C LYS A 39 -19.56 -3.78 -1.02
N LYS A 40 -18.38 -4.04 -0.49
CA LYS A 40 -18.04 -5.33 0.13
C LYS A 40 -18.35 -5.36 1.62
N GLN A 41 -18.90 -4.30 2.18
CA GLN A 41 -19.19 -4.18 3.61
C GLN A 41 -17.92 -4.37 4.46
N ILE A 42 -16.79 -3.91 3.95
CA ILE A 42 -15.53 -3.92 4.68
C ILE A 42 -15.45 -2.67 5.54
N ASP A 43 -15.21 -2.86 6.84
CA ASP A 43 -15.02 -1.77 7.77
C ASP A 43 -13.59 -1.25 7.66
N VAL A 44 -13.43 0.04 7.34
CA VAL A 44 -12.13 0.67 7.22
C VAL A 44 -11.95 1.67 8.35
N GLN A 45 -10.95 1.42 9.19
CA GLN A 45 -10.62 2.32 10.30
C GLN A 45 -9.24 2.90 10.10
N VAL A 46 -9.09 4.20 10.40
CA VAL A 46 -7.85 4.93 10.15
C VAL A 46 -7.45 5.71 11.40
N GLU A 47 -6.21 5.54 11.80
CA GLU A 47 -5.60 6.30 12.89
C GLU A 47 -4.34 6.97 12.35
N CYS A 48 -4.41 8.28 12.11
CA CYS A 48 -3.29 9.03 11.56
C CYS A 48 -3.21 10.42 12.18
N PRO A 49 -2.07 10.76 12.80
CA PRO A 49 -1.87 12.13 13.30
C PRO A 49 -1.89 13.14 12.15
N GLU A 50 -2.66 14.22 12.32
CA GLU A 50 -2.82 15.23 11.26
C GLU A 50 -1.55 15.99 10.92
N HIS A 51 -0.66 16.14 11.89
CA HIS A 51 0.53 16.99 11.76
C HIS A 51 1.83 16.23 11.67
N LEU A 52 1.76 14.93 11.41
CA LEU A 52 2.97 14.12 11.25
C LEU A 52 3.48 14.23 9.83
N ASP A 53 4.66 14.81 9.67
CA ASP A 53 5.28 15.00 8.35
C ASP A 53 6.26 13.88 8.03
N ALA A 54 6.36 13.59 6.74
CA ALA A 54 7.39 12.73 6.18
C ALA A 54 7.89 13.33 4.88
N ARG A 55 9.13 13.01 4.52
CA ARG A 55 9.69 13.45 3.26
C ARG A 55 9.23 12.51 2.15
N HIS A 56 8.39 13.00 1.26
CA HIS A 56 7.88 12.19 0.17
C HIS A 56 7.28 13.01 -0.96
N ASP A 57 7.09 12.36 -2.09
CA ASP A 57 6.31 12.89 -3.22
C ASP A 57 4.86 12.50 -2.99
N ARG A 58 3.98 13.48 -2.80
CA ARG A 58 2.57 13.22 -2.49
C ARG A 58 1.87 12.42 -3.56
N LYS A 59 2.03 12.82 -4.82
CA LYS A 59 1.33 12.18 -5.94
C LYS A 59 1.68 10.70 -6.06
N TRP A 60 2.97 10.39 -6.09
CA TRP A 60 3.42 9.02 -6.26
C TRP A 60 3.22 8.17 -5.01
N THR A 61 3.41 8.76 -3.84
CA THR A 61 3.17 8.03 -2.58
C THR A 61 1.69 7.72 -2.40
N SER A 62 0.78 8.65 -2.78
CA SER A 62 -0.66 8.36 -2.78
C SER A 62 -0.98 7.19 -3.70
N GLU A 63 -0.34 7.11 -4.85
CA GLU A 63 -0.50 5.98 -5.79
C GLU A 63 -0.03 4.67 -5.16
N ALA A 64 1.12 4.69 -4.50
CA ALA A 64 1.65 3.50 -3.83
C ALA A 64 0.70 3.03 -2.72
N LEU A 65 0.24 3.94 -1.88
CA LEU A 65 -0.69 3.60 -0.80
C LEU A 65 -2.03 3.12 -1.35
N PHE A 66 -2.52 3.76 -2.41
CA PHE A 66 -3.74 3.29 -3.07
C PHE A 66 -3.60 1.84 -3.54
N ASN A 67 -2.47 1.49 -4.16
CA ASN A 67 -2.26 0.14 -4.66
C ASN A 67 -2.27 -0.90 -3.54
N ILE A 68 -1.70 -0.57 -2.39
CA ILE A 68 -1.73 -1.47 -1.23
C ILE A 68 -3.14 -1.57 -0.66
N LEU A 69 -3.83 -0.44 -0.52
CA LEU A 69 -5.20 -0.40 -0.01
C LEU A 69 -6.17 -1.13 -0.95
N ASP A 70 -6.03 -0.91 -2.24
CA ASP A 70 -6.87 -1.57 -3.24
C ASP A 70 -6.69 -3.09 -3.18
N ASN A 71 -5.45 -3.52 -3.01
CA ASN A 71 -5.12 -4.94 -2.85
C ASN A 71 -5.80 -5.51 -1.59
N ALA A 72 -5.75 -4.76 -0.49
CA ALA A 72 -6.40 -5.17 0.76
C ALA A 72 -7.91 -5.35 0.58
N VAL A 73 -8.56 -4.43 -0.13
CA VAL A 73 -10.00 -4.52 -0.41
C VAL A 73 -10.31 -5.74 -1.27
N LYS A 74 -9.51 -5.97 -2.31
CA LYS A 74 -9.74 -7.09 -3.23
C LYS A 74 -9.64 -8.45 -2.54
N TYR A 75 -8.69 -8.61 -1.65
CA TYR A 75 -8.38 -9.90 -1.05
C TYR A 75 -9.00 -10.11 0.34
N THR A 76 -9.78 -9.14 0.81
CA THR A 76 -10.54 -9.28 2.05
C THR A 76 -11.98 -9.66 1.69
N PRO A 77 -12.50 -10.77 2.22
CA PRO A 77 -13.88 -11.15 1.97
C PRO A 77 -14.88 -10.11 2.47
N ALA A 78 -16.08 -10.12 1.89
CA ALA A 78 -17.14 -9.23 2.32
C ALA A 78 -17.38 -9.35 3.84
N GLY A 79 -17.55 -8.20 4.49
CA GLY A 79 -17.73 -8.15 5.94
C GLY A 79 -16.44 -8.11 6.74
N GLY A 80 -15.28 -8.13 6.07
CA GLY A 80 -13.99 -8.07 6.75
C GLY A 80 -13.62 -6.67 7.23
N GLN A 81 -12.36 -6.50 7.61
CA GLN A 81 -11.88 -5.26 8.19
C GLN A 81 -10.52 -4.86 7.63
N ILE A 82 -10.31 -3.55 7.49
CA ILE A 82 -9.01 -2.97 7.15
C ILE A 82 -8.72 -1.90 8.21
N HIS A 83 -7.56 -1.99 8.83
CA HIS A 83 -7.12 -1.01 9.82
C HIS A 83 -5.84 -0.35 9.35
N VAL A 84 -5.87 0.97 9.25
CA VAL A 84 -4.71 1.76 8.83
C VAL A 84 -4.25 2.58 10.03
N SER A 85 -2.98 2.46 10.36
CA SER A 85 -2.42 3.24 11.46
C SER A 85 -1.08 3.84 11.05
N VAL A 86 -0.81 5.05 11.54
CA VAL A 86 0.41 5.79 11.19
C VAL A 86 1.07 6.26 12.47
N GLU A 87 2.37 6.00 12.59
CA GLU A 87 3.15 6.48 13.72
C GLU A 87 4.51 7.00 13.29
N GLY A 88 4.99 7.99 14.00
CA GLY A 88 6.32 8.57 13.76
C GLY A 88 7.39 7.86 14.57
N TRP A 89 8.43 7.40 13.89
CA TRP A 89 9.65 6.89 14.51
C TRP A 89 10.74 7.95 14.34
N GLU A 90 11.88 7.73 14.94
CA GLU A 90 12.96 8.70 14.85
C GLU A 90 13.42 8.97 13.42
N MET A 91 13.63 7.89 12.65
CA MET A 91 14.15 7.99 11.28
C MET A 91 13.08 7.85 10.20
N TYR A 92 11.93 7.28 10.54
CA TYR A 92 10.87 6.95 9.58
C TYR A 92 9.51 7.32 10.10
N VAL A 93 8.57 7.44 9.16
CA VAL A 93 7.14 7.39 9.46
C VAL A 93 6.65 6.05 8.97
N LYS A 94 5.98 5.30 9.85
CA LYS A 94 5.47 3.96 9.55
C LYS A 94 3.97 4.02 9.30
N ILE A 95 3.55 3.49 8.16
CA ILE A 95 2.15 3.37 7.79
C ILE A 95 1.82 1.89 7.73
N ASP A 96 0.96 1.41 8.62
CA ASP A 96 0.52 0.01 8.66
C ASP A 96 -0.86 -0.11 8.02
N ILE A 97 -1.00 -1.04 7.09
CA ILE A 97 -2.27 -1.37 6.45
C ILE A 97 -2.53 -2.84 6.72
N ALA A 98 -3.41 -3.10 7.70
CA ALA A 98 -3.73 -4.45 8.15
C ALA A 98 -5.11 -4.86 7.63
N ASP A 99 -5.22 -6.05 7.06
CA ASP A 99 -6.48 -6.59 6.58
C ASP A 99 -6.77 -7.96 7.20
N THR A 100 -8.05 -8.33 7.23
CA THR A 100 -8.50 -9.64 7.69
C THR A 100 -8.78 -10.56 6.51
N GLY A 101 -7.97 -10.44 5.47
CA GLY A 101 -8.13 -11.18 4.23
C GLY A 101 -7.61 -12.61 4.29
N ILE A 102 -7.40 -13.17 3.11
CA ILE A 102 -6.99 -14.57 2.97
C ILE A 102 -5.56 -14.84 3.43
N GLY A 103 -4.76 -13.80 3.56
CA GLY A 103 -3.35 -13.95 3.92
C GLY A 103 -2.49 -14.41 2.74
N ILE A 104 -1.20 -14.47 2.98
CA ILE A 104 -0.19 -14.84 1.96
C ILE A 104 0.70 -15.91 2.58
N SER A 105 0.87 -17.04 1.90
CA SER A 105 1.73 -18.11 2.39
C SER A 105 3.20 -17.64 2.44
N GLU A 106 3.98 -18.23 3.35
CA GLU A 106 5.41 -17.91 3.46
C GLU A 106 6.15 -18.12 2.15
N GLN A 107 5.77 -19.13 1.39
CA GLN A 107 6.36 -19.40 0.09
C GLN A 107 6.22 -18.26 -0.89
N HIS A 108 5.15 -17.49 -0.78
CA HIS A 108 4.83 -16.42 -1.72
C HIS A 108 5.19 -15.02 -1.22
N GLN A 109 5.42 -14.84 0.08
CA GLN A 109 5.68 -13.50 0.62
C GLN A 109 6.89 -12.81 0.00
N GLY A 110 7.90 -13.57 -0.38
CA GLY A 110 9.08 -13.03 -1.04
C GLY A 110 8.87 -12.67 -2.51
N THR A 111 7.73 -13.08 -3.11
CA THR A 111 7.49 -12.90 -4.54
C THR A 111 6.31 -12.00 -4.89
N ILE A 112 5.52 -11.57 -3.89
CA ILE A 112 4.31 -10.77 -4.14
C ILE A 112 4.59 -9.41 -4.75
N PHE A 113 5.81 -8.91 -4.64
CA PHE A 113 6.22 -7.63 -5.23
C PHE A 113 6.79 -7.77 -6.63
N LYS A 114 6.80 -8.99 -7.18
CA LYS A 114 7.24 -9.18 -8.56
C LYS A 114 6.14 -8.71 -9.50
N ARG A 115 6.57 -8.17 -10.63
CA ARG A 115 5.66 -7.69 -11.65
C ARG A 115 4.76 -8.85 -12.11
N PHE A 116 3.44 -8.60 -12.20
CA PHE A 116 2.42 -9.55 -12.63
C PHE A 116 2.20 -10.75 -11.72
N TYR A 117 2.76 -10.73 -10.49
CA TYR A 117 2.51 -11.81 -9.54
C TYR A 117 1.05 -11.83 -9.10
N ARG A 118 0.48 -13.05 -8.97
CA ARG A 118 -0.84 -13.29 -8.38
C ARG A 118 -0.81 -14.60 -7.62
N GLU A 119 -1.49 -14.61 -6.48
CA GLU A 119 -1.67 -15.84 -5.69
C GLU A 119 -2.73 -16.70 -6.37
N ASP A 120 -2.52 -18.02 -6.46
CA ASP A 120 -3.49 -18.94 -7.06
C ASP A 120 -4.86 -18.89 -6.39
N ALA A 121 -4.87 -18.71 -5.07
CA ALA A 121 -6.11 -18.62 -4.29
C ALA A 121 -7.01 -17.46 -4.69
N VAL A 122 -6.47 -16.46 -5.36
CA VAL A 122 -7.21 -15.27 -5.79
C VAL A 122 -7.13 -15.09 -7.31
N HIS A 123 -6.95 -16.18 -8.00
CA HIS A 123 -6.77 -16.20 -9.45
C HIS A 123 -7.87 -15.46 -10.22
N ASP A 124 -9.11 -15.53 -9.74
CA ASP A 124 -10.25 -14.93 -10.39
C ASP A 124 -10.47 -13.46 -10.05
N VAL A 125 -9.69 -12.92 -9.14
CA VAL A 125 -9.80 -11.51 -8.75
C VAL A 125 -9.10 -10.66 -9.80
N ASP A 126 -9.77 -9.60 -10.26
CA ASP A 126 -9.20 -8.66 -11.22
C ASP A 126 -7.92 -8.05 -10.69
N GLY A 127 -6.99 -7.82 -11.60
CA GLY A 127 -5.69 -7.26 -11.28
C GLY A 127 -4.59 -8.15 -11.81
N ILE A 128 -3.46 -7.59 -12.08
CA ILE A 128 -2.34 -8.30 -12.70
C ILE A 128 -1.09 -8.33 -11.81
N GLY A 129 -1.22 -7.97 -10.54
CA GLY A 129 -0.10 -7.97 -9.60
C GLY A 129 0.91 -6.85 -9.82
N ILE A 130 0.61 -5.92 -10.72
CA ILE A 130 1.52 -4.81 -11.00
C ILE A 130 1.46 -3.73 -9.90
N GLY A 131 0.33 -3.68 -9.18
CA GLY A 131 0.13 -2.66 -8.14
C GLY A 131 1.14 -2.73 -7.01
N LEU A 132 1.41 -3.92 -6.49
CA LEU A 132 2.38 -4.07 -5.40
C LEU A 132 3.81 -3.84 -5.89
N TYR A 133 4.14 -4.27 -7.10
CA TYR A 133 5.42 -3.97 -7.71
C TYR A 133 5.64 -2.46 -7.80
N LEU A 134 4.65 -1.74 -8.32
CA LEU A 134 4.73 -0.29 -8.47
C LEU A 134 4.85 0.40 -7.11
N ALA A 135 4.06 -0.04 -6.12
CA ALA A 135 4.12 0.53 -4.77
C ALA A 135 5.53 0.40 -4.19
N ARG A 136 6.14 -0.76 -4.31
CA ARG A 136 7.50 -0.98 -3.81
C ARG A 136 8.52 -0.09 -4.52
N GLU A 137 8.41 0.03 -5.84
CA GLU A 137 9.32 0.88 -6.61
C GLU A 137 9.23 2.34 -6.15
N ILE A 138 8.02 2.86 -5.99
CA ILE A 138 7.80 4.24 -5.55
C ILE A 138 8.42 4.48 -4.18
N VAL A 139 8.15 3.58 -3.23
CA VAL A 139 8.64 3.72 -1.86
C VAL A 139 10.17 3.60 -1.81
N THR A 140 10.71 2.62 -2.51
CA THR A 140 12.16 2.37 -2.54
C THR A 140 12.92 3.54 -3.16
N LEU A 141 12.39 4.12 -4.24
CA LEU A 141 13.02 5.27 -4.90
C LEU A 141 13.09 6.49 -3.98
N GLN A 142 12.26 6.55 -2.96
CA GLN A 142 12.25 7.65 -2.00
C GLN A 142 13.07 7.35 -0.74
N GLY A 143 13.79 6.24 -0.73
CA GLY A 143 14.63 5.88 0.41
C GLY A 143 13.91 5.13 1.51
N GLY A 144 12.65 4.75 1.28
CA GLY A 144 11.88 3.97 2.21
C GLY A 144 11.86 2.48 1.87
N TYR A 145 10.97 1.75 2.50
CA TYR A 145 10.81 0.34 2.19
C TYR A 145 9.42 -0.16 2.63
N ILE A 146 9.05 -1.35 2.15
CA ILE A 146 7.79 -2.00 2.50
C ILE A 146 8.10 -3.33 3.16
N TRP A 147 7.41 -3.62 4.25
CA TRP A 147 7.50 -4.86 4.99
C TRP A 147 6.14 -5.54 5.00
N VAL A 148 6.09 -6.85 4.92
CA VAL A 148 4.83 -7.60 4.98
C VAL A 148 4.91 -8.68 6.05
N VAL A 149 3.85 -8.76 6.86
CA VAL A 149 3.64 -9.86 7.81
C VAL A 149 2.28 -10.43 7.47
N SER A 150 2.22 -11.74 7.24
CA SER A 150 0.98 -12.36 6.80
C SER A 150 0.91 -13.81 7.26
N GLU A 151 -0.32 -14.28 7.47
CA GLU A 151 -0.59 -15.66 7.81
C GLU A 151 -1.86 -16.10 7.07
N VAL A 152 -1.77 -17.21 6.36
CA VAL A 152 -2.90 -17.74 5.59
C VAL A 152 -4.10 -17.95 6.51
N GLY A 153 -5.25 -17.43 6.10
CA GLY A 153 -6.49 -17.51 6.87
C GLY A 153 -6.69 -16.44 7.93
N LYS A 154 -5.66 -15.61 8.17
CA LYS A 154 -5.74 -14.56 9.21
C LYS A 154 -5.60 -13.15 8.66
N GLY A 155 -5.00 -13.00 7.49
CA GLY A 155 -4.84 -11.70 6.86
C GLY A 155 -3.40 -11.26 6.74
N SER A 156 -3.22 -10.01 6.36
CA SER A 156 -1.91 -9.44 6.07
C SER A 156 -1.77 -8.05 6.67
N THR A 157 -0.55 -7.68 7.02
CA THR A 157 -0.20 -6.31 7.38
C THR A 157 0.95 -5.87 6.52
N PHE A 158 0.72 -4.83 5.73
CA PHE A 158 1.75 -4.17 4.94
C PHE A 158 2.19 -2.93 5.68
N SER A 159 3.48 -2.80 5.92
CA SER A 159 4.06 -1.64 6.58
C SER A 159 4.89 -0.86 5.59
N VAL A 160 4.54 0.41 5.39
CA VAL A 160 5.27 1.31 4.50
C VAL A 160 6.09 2.25 5.36
N PHE A 161 7.38 2.34 5.08
CA PHE A 161 8.28 3.22 5.80
C PHE A 161 8.74 4.35 4.89
N LEU A 162 8.43 5.58 5.29
CA LEU A 162 8.88 6.79 4.58
C LEU A 162 9.91 7.50 5.45
N LEU A 163 10.89 8.15 4.83
CA LEU A 163 11.87 8.93 5.58
C LEU A 163 11.16 10.07 6.31
N ARG A 164 11.50 10.27 7.57
CA ARG A 164 10.89 11.33 8.36
C ARG A 164 11.41 12.70 7.99
N LYS A 165 12.68 12.78 7.57
CA LYS A 165 13.31 14.04 7.16
C LYS A 165 14.09 13.89 5.87
#